data_17b5dab0eb186e6b4a7198c8ff098a10
#
_entry.id   17b5dab0eb186e6b4a7198c8ff098a10
#
_cell.length_a   1.000
_cell.length_b   1.000
_cell.length_c   1.000
_cell.angle_alpha   90.00
_cell.angle_beta   90.00
_cell.angle_gamma   90.00
#
_symmetry.space_group_name_H-M   'P 1'
#
loop_
_entity.id
_entity.type
_entity.pdbx_description
1 polymer ?
#
loop_
_entity_poly.entity_id
_entity_poly.type
_entity_poly.pdbx_seq_one_letter_code
_entity_poly.pdbx_strand_id
1 'polypeptide(L)'
;MRFMRLLAMSLIAVGVASPTTNVHAATPEVTLGVPELKIVSQPFNVFTTVNARFVLSPNLDTFVAADDRLEFLLHRRVASRDSFRSIADGDVIPAVTDSISYRMSRIARDYAGHLIAVVPIITSDKQGASLSIPFDGVYPLTIRIVDSETGEVVTSVLTFLNRRDTKLETPVVPFSTVVSLTGPASLTTDGTYVITENSRNAVTRLVEFLATFRSPVTISIQPEIIASFAYSSLPADVELYTKLRDLLRGRTIVNTTFTPSNPSLFAAMNLSAEFVAQLRFGEKTLNRLLPGVTIQRHTWIATDNIDPPAMSVLKSAGITSVILLPSAQSLVTSERALSLLGRATKTGDELISVISPLNGVTQIKNAQPEGSERLTYKIAAELLVERDDLLSQETLPTEIKMGVVAPFHNLAESGAVVSATRLLSQTSGFSMNDFGGTVVVNPITPAVAFAKNSTSFDIS
;
A
#
# COMPACT_ATOMS: atom_id res chain seq x y z
N MET A 1 -9.37 -45.69 -0.66
CA MET A 1 -9.81 -44.33 -1.03
C MET A 1 -8.73 -43.50 -1.73
N ARG A 2 -7.73 -44.13 -2.37
CA ARG A 2 -6.59 -43.40 -2.99
C ARG A 2 -6.63 -43.33 -4.53
N PHE A 3 -7.65 -43.87 -5.19
CA PHE A 3 -7.70 -43.96 -6.67
C PHE A 3 -8.38 -42.80 -7.39
N MET A 4 -8.75 -41.71 -6.68
CA MET A 4 -9.54 -40.60 -7.26
C MET A 4 -8.76 -39.37 -7.61
N ARG A 5 -7.39 -39.37 -7.41
CA ARG A 5 -6.53 -38.18 -7.68
C ARG A 5 -6.04 -38.05 -9.14
N LEU A 6 -6.19 -39.09 -9.97
CA LEU A 6 -5.55 -39.12 -11.30
C LEU A 6 -6.49 -38.82 -12.48
N LEU A 7 -7.73 -38.35 -12.27
CA LEU A 7 -8.71 -38.17 -13.36
C LEU A 7 -9.12 -36.73 -13.66
N ALA A 8 -8.36 -35.73 -13.20
CA ALA A 8 -8.70 -34.31 -13.43
C ALA A 8 -7.91 -33.63 -14.58
N MET A 9 -7.11 -34.38 -15.32
CA MET A 9 -6.41 -33.82 -16.49
C MET A 9 -6.70 -34.70 -17.73
N SER A 10 -7.71 -34.39 -18.50
CA SER A 10 -7.93 -34.70 -19.88
C SER A 10 -9.40 -35.05 -20.14
N LEU A 11 -10.14 -34.12 -20.70
CA LEU A 11 -11.18 -34.41 -21.71
C LEU A 11 -11.77 -33.09 -22.24
N ILE A 12 -11.09 -32.54 -23.23
CA ILE A 12 -11.75 -31.68 -24.25
C ILE A 12 -12.10 -32.65 -25.37
N ALA A 13 -13.36 -33.04 -25.48
CA ALA A 13 -13.86 -33.68 -26.68
C ALA A 13 -15.11 -32.94 -27.15
N VAL A 14 -15.00 -32.42 -28.36
CA VAL A 14 -16.05 -31.82 -29.16
C VAL A 14 -17.02 -32.95 -29.60
N GLY A 15 -18.31 -32.77 -29.33
CA GLY A 15 -19.36 -33.62 -29.82
C GLY A 15 -20.64 -32.83 -30.11
N VAL A 16 -20.95 -32.71 -31.40
CA VAL A 16 -22.19 -32.14 -31.94
C VAL A 16 -23.32 -33.18 -31.87
N ALA A 17 -24.51 -32.74 -31.49
CA ALA A 17 -25.80 -33.10 -32.06
C ALA A 17 -26.92 -33.50 -31.09
N SER A 18 -27.96 -32.76 -31.19
CA SER A 18 -29.41 -33.04 -31.26
C SER A 18 -30.24 -33.22 -29.96
N PRO A 19 -31.45 -32.69 -29.92
CA PRO A 19 -32.16 -32.38 -28.69
C PRO A 19 -33.10 -33.53 -28.30
N THR A 20 -32.91 -34.03 -27.09
CA THR A 20 -33.99 -34.76 -26.37
C THR A 20 -34.07 -34.16 -24.97
N THR A 21 -35.21 -33.53 -24.72
CA THR A 21 -35.60 -32.98 -23.41
C THR A 21 -35.69 -34.09 -22.38
N ASN A 22 -34.64 -34.26 -21.57
CA ASN A 22 -34.74 -34.89 -20.28
C ASN A 22 -34.27 -33.89 -19.22
N VAL A 23 -35.19 -33.42 -18.41
CA VAL A 23 -34.93 -32.63 -17.20
C VAL A 23 -34.19 -33.57 -16.23
N HIS A 24 -32.87 -33.58 -16.32
CA HIS A 24 -32.04 -34.10 -15.25
C HIS A 24 -31.70 -32.93 -14.34
N ALA A 25 -32.05 -33.06 -13.07
CA ALA A 25 -31.56 -32.18 -12.02
C ALA A 25 -30.04 -32.05 -12.17
N ALA A 26 -29.58 -30.88 -12.53
CA ALA A 26 -28.15 -30.56 -12.59
C ALA A 26 -27.62 -30.74 -11.18
N THR A 27 -26.81 -31.77 -10.98
CA THR A 27 -25.92 -31.86 -9.82
C THR A 27 -25.06 -30.60 -9.85
N PRO A 28 -24.98 -29.75 -8.78
CA PRO A 28 -24.12 -28.60 -8.78
C PRO A 28 -22.70 -29.10 -9.04
N GLU A 29 -22.13 -28.67 -10.15
CA GLU A 29 -20.71 -28.82 -10.43
C GLU A 29 -19.98 -28.10 -9.35
N VAL A 30 -19.43 -28.81 -8.38
CA VAL A 30 -18.54 -28.23 -7.36
C VAL A 30 -17.28 -27.83 -8.12
N THR A 31 -17.20 -26.55 -8.48
CA THR A 31 -15.99 -25.96 -9.00
C THR A 31 -14.96 -26.02 -7.87
N LEU A 32 -14.10 -27.03 -7.90
CA LEU A 32 -12.99 -27.17 -6.97
C LEU A 32 -12.11 -25.93 -7.14
N GLY A 33 -12.11 -25.04 -6.15
CA GLY A 33 -11.30 -23.84 -6.16
C GLY A 33 -9.82 -24.20 -6.27
N VAL A 34 -9.04 -23.33 -6.91
CA VAL A 34 -7.58 -23.47 -6.97
C VAL A 34 -7.03 -23.46 -5.54
N PRO A 35 -6.13 -24.39 -5.20
CA PRO A 35 -5.49 -24.41 -3.88
C PRO A 35 -4.80 -23.09 -3.59
N GLU A 36 -5.13 -22.45 -2.47
CA GLU A 36 -4.55 -21.18 -2.06
C GLU A 36 -4.06 -21.24 -0.62
N LEU A 37 -2.87 -20.68 -0.36
CA LEU A 37 -2.29 -20.53 0.96
C LEU A 37 -2.17 -19.04 1.29
N LYS A 38 -2.90 -18.59 2.33
CA LYS A 38 -2.88 -17.20 2.79
C LYS A 38 -2.10 -17.07 4.10
N ILE A 39 -1.39 -15.97 4.24
CA ILE A 39 -0.75 -15.59 5.50
C ILE A 39 -1.77 -14.78 6.30
N VAL A 40 -2.12 -15.28 7.48
CA VAL A 40 -2.98 -14.59 8.45
C VAL A 40 -2.12 -13.72 9.38
N SER A 41 -0.97 -14.26 9.83
CA SER A 41 0.03 -13.47 10.56
C SER A 41 1.40 -14.13 10.52
N GLN A 42 2.44 -13.30 10.58
CA GLN A 42 3.83 -13.73 10.69
C GLN A 42 4.67 -12.68 11.43
N PRO A 43 5.83 -13.02 11.99
CA PRO A 43 6.82 -12.03 12.37
C PRO A 43 7.39 -11.38 11.11
N PHE A 44 7.56 -10.07 11.14
CA PHE A 44 8.25 -9.35 10.06
C PHE A 44 9.68 -9.01 10.46
N ASN A 45 9.84 -8.37 11.63
CA ASN A 45 11.16 -8.00 12.15
C ASN A 45 11.76 -9.13 12.98
N VAL A 46 12.99 -9.48 12.68
CA VAL A 46 13.80 -10.43 13.41
C VAL A 46 15.04 -9.70 13.96
N PHE A 47 15.01 -9.35 15.23
CA PHE A 47 16.09 -8.63 15.91
C PHE A 47 17.10 -9.56 16.58
N THR A 48 16.61 -10.70 17.06
CA THR A 48 17.38 -11.73 17.75
C THR A 48 16.89 -13.10 17.32
N THR A 49 17.57 -14.15 17.69
CA THR A 49 17.08 -15.53 17.55
C THR A 49 15.70 -15.66 18.19
N VAL A 50 14.73 -16.20 17.44
CA VAL A 50 13.33 -16.29 17.84
C VAL A 50 12.67 -17.57 17.33
N ASN A 51 11.70 -18.07 18.06
CA ASN A 51 10.74 -19.05 17.55
C ASN A 51 9.59 -18.32 16.86
N ALA A 52 9.70 -18.15 15.55
CA ALA A 52 8.79 -17.39 14.74
C ALA A 52 7.46 -18.14 14.54
N ARG A 53 6.35 -17.52 14.93
CA ARG A 53 5.02 -18.12 14.77
C ARG A 53 4.37 -17.63 13.49
N PHE A 54 4.12 -18.53 12.55
CA PHE A 54 3.37 -18.30 11.32
C PHE A 54 1.96 -18.85 11.48
N VAL A 55 0.96 -18.05 11.14
CA VAL A 55 -0.44 -18.46 11.06
C VAL A 55 -0.87 -18.40 9.60
N LEU A 56 -1.27 -19.54 9.05
CA LEU A 56 -1.57 -19.72 7.64
C LEU A 56 -2.99 -20.22 7.49
N SER A 57 -3.74 -19.68 6.53
CA SER A 57 -5.09 -20.12 6.19
C SER A 57 -5.05 -20.83 4.85
N PRO A 58 -5.13 -22.17 4.83
CA PRO A 58 -5.32 -22.91 3.59
C PRO A 58 -6.82 -22.98 3.26
N ASN A 59 -7.18 -22.81 2.00
CA ASN A 59 -8.53 -23.13 1.52
C ASN A 59 -8.62 -24.63 1.08
N LEU A 60 -7.92 -25.55 1.80
CA LEU A 60 -7.41 -26.80 1.25
C LEU A 60 -7.87 -28.07 1.99
N ASP A 61 -8.88 -28.04 2.85
CA ASP A 61 -9.23 -29.21 3.68
C ASP A 61 -9.49 -30.50 2.90
N THR A 62 -9.68 -30.42 1.57
CA THR A 62 -9.86 -31.55 0.69
C THR A 62 -8.60 -32.03 -0.03
N PHE A 63 -7.50 -31.27 0.00
CA PHE A 63 -6.33 -31.51 -0.87
C PHE A 63 -5.03 -31.80 -0.13
N VAL A 64 -4.99 -31.63 1.20
CA VAL A 64 -3.77 -31.80 1.98
C VAL A 64 -3.83 -33.10 2.78
N ALA A 65 -2.89 -34.01 2.52
CA ALA A 65 -2.76 -35.24 3.28
C ALA A 65 -1.95 -35.00 4.57
N ALA A 66 -2.15 -35.86 5.58
CA ALA A 66 -1.42 -35.76 6.85
C ALA A 66 0.10 -35.91 6.69
N ASP A 67 0.55 -36.61 5.64
CA ASP A 67 1.94 -36.86 5.33
C ASP A 67 2.57 -35.74 4.48
N ASP A 68 1.75 -34.86 3.87
CA ASP A 68 2.25 -33.72 3.11
C ASP A 68 3.16 -32.84 3.97
N ARG A 69 3.98 -32.02 3.32
CA ARG A 69 5.00 -31.21 4.00
C ARG A 69 4.68 -29.73 3.83
N LEU A 70 4.75 -29.01 4.94
CA LEU A 70 4.84 -27.55 4.95
C LEU A 70 6.31 -27.15 4.96
N GLU A 71 6.77 -26.50 3.92
CA GLU A 71 8.16 -26.11 3.74
C GLU A 71 8.30 -24.59 3.77
N PHE A 72 9.35 -24.14 4.46
CA PHE A 72 9.79 -22.76 4.53
C PHE A 72 11.14 -22.67 3.82
N LEU A 73 11.20 -21.96 2.71
CA LEU A 73 12.39 -21.77 1.89
C LEU A 73 12.85 -20.33 2.05
N LEU A 74 13.96 -20.15 2.75
CA LEU A 74 14.60 -18.85 2.90
C LEU A 74 15.46 -18.59 1.68
N HIS A 75 15.27 -17.43 1.06
CA HIS A 75 16.03 -17.03 -0.11
C HIS A 75 17.15 -16.04 0.26
N ARG A 76 18.05 -15.82 -0.69
CA ARG A 76 19.13 -14.85 -0.55
C ARG A 76 18.56 -13.46 -0.28
N ARG A 77 19.24 -12.72 0.60
CA ARG A 77 18.94 -11.32 0.91
C ARG A 77 18.80 -10.49 -0.36
N VAL A 78 17.78 -9.64 -0.39
CA VAL A 78 17.54 -8.69 -1.48
C VAL A 78 18.65 -7.64 -1.50
N ALA A 79 19.20 -7.37 -2.69
CA ALA A 79 20.33 -6.46 -2.84
C ALA A 79 19.93 -5.03 -3.23
N SER A 80 18.82 -4.89 -3.98
CA SER A 80 18.36 -3.60 -4.51
C SER A 80 16.87 -3.60 -4.70
N ARG A 81 16.29 -2.40 -4.91
CA ARG A 81 14.88 -2.22 -5.21
C ARG A 81 14.43 -2.95 -6.48
N ASP A 82 15.22 -2.89 -7.56
CA ASP A 82 14.88 -3.56 -8.81
C ASP A 82 14.85 -5.09 -8.62
N SER A 83 15.84 -5.62 -7.87
CA SER A 83 15.84 -7.02 -7.49
C SER A 83 14.63 -7.39 -6.63
N PHE A 84 14.24 -6.52 -5.70
CA PHE A 84 13.04 -6.74 -4.89
C PHE A 84 11.79 -6.84 -5.76
N ARG A 85 11.59 -5.93 -6.69
CA ARG A 85 10.41 -5.90 -7.58
C ARG A 85 10.32 -7.15 -8.44
N SER A 86 11.41 -7.54 -9.09
CA SER A 86 11.44 -8.76 -9.90
C SER A 86 11.08 -10.01 -9.08
N ILE A 87 11.52 -10.09 -7.83
CA ILE A 87 11.17 -11.19 -6.92
C ILE A 87 9.70 -11.09 -6.49
N ALA A 88 9.24 -9.92 -6.10
CA ALA A 88 7.89 -9.71 -5.57
C ALA A 88 6.81 -9.89 -6.64
N ASP A 89 7.14 -9.65 -7.91
CA ASP A 89 6.25 -9.82 -9.06
C ASP A 89 6.33 -11.25 -9.65
N GLY A 90 7.27 -12.07 -9.14
CA GLY A 90 7.43 -13.47 -9.54
C GLY A 90 8.26 -13.70 -10.79
N ASP A 91 8.89 -12.65 -11.34
CA ASP A 91 9.73 -12.75 -12.54
C ASP A 91 11.03 -13.51 -12.26
N VAL A 92 11.54 -13.42 -11.03
CA VAL A 92 12.78 -14.07 -10.59
C VAL A 92 12.54 -14.82 -9.28
N ILE A 93 12.97 -16.07 -9.24
CA ILE A 93 13.03 -16.87 -8.01
C ILE A 93 14.47 -16.83 -7.50
N PRO A 94 14.75 -16.14 -6.38
CA PRO A 94 16.11 -16.08 -5.86
C PRO A 94 16.55 -17.44 -5.32
N ALA A 95 17.88 -17.66 -5.28
CA ALA A 95 18.43 -18.91 -4.77
C ALA A 95 18.01 -19.14 -3.31
N VAL A 96 17.63 -20.37 -3.00
CA VAL A 96 17.35 -20.82 -1.63
C VAL A 96 18.68 -20.92 -0.88
N THR A 97 18.77 -20.25 0.26
CA THR A 97 19.95 -20.26 1.13
C THR A 97 19.77 -21.20 2.30
N ASP A 98 18.55 -21.40 2.74
CA ASP A 98 18.21 -22.28 3.85
C ASP A 98 16.78 -22.78 3.76
N SER A 99 16.46 -23.90 4.44
CA SER A 99 15.11 -24.43 4.45
C SER A 99 14.81 -25.24 5.70
N ILE A 100 13.52 -25.30 6.05
CA ILE A 100 13.00 -26.18 7.08
C ILE A 100 11.66 -26.75 6.63
N SER A 101 11.38 -28.00 7.00
CA SER A 101 10.19 -28.73 6.57
C SER A 101 9.52 -29.41 7.76
N TYR A 102 8.19 -29.39 7.77
CA TYR A 102 7.35 -30.02 8.79
C TYR A 102 6.29 -30.92 8.10
N ARG A 103 6.03 -32.10 8.67
CA ARG A 103 4.88 -32.89 8.23
C ARG A 103 3.58 -32.20 8.67
N MET A 104 2.56 -32.21 7.81
CA MET A 104 1.26 -31.57 8.11
C MET A 104 0.60 -32.14 9.36
N SER A 105 0.80 -33.44 9.65
CA SER A 105 0.32 -34.07 10.88
C SER A 105 0.91 -33.53 12.17
N ARG A 106 2.04 -32.78 12.10
CA ARG A 106 2.70 -32.13 13.26
C ARG A 106 2.36 -30.65 13.41
N ILE A 107 1.64 -30.08 12.45
CA ILE A 107 1.26 -28.67 12.48
C ILE A 107 -0.02 -28.51 13.29
N ALA A 108 0.02 -27.68 14.31
CA ALA A 108 -1.16 -27.34 15.11
C ALA A 108 -2.16 -26.54 14.28
N ARG A 109 -3.44 -26.69 14.60
CA ARG A 109 -4.51 -25.86 14.04
C ARG A 109 -5.21 -25.09 15.16
N ASP A 110 -5.64 -23.85 14.86
CA ASP A 110 -6.51 -23.11 15.76
C ASP A 110 -8.00 -23.47 15.55
N TYR A 111 -8.88 -22.82 16.31
CA TYR A 111 -10.32 -23.04 16.23
C TYR A 111 -10.94 -22.63 14.89
N ALA A 112 -10.27 -21.75 14.13
CA ALA A 112 -10.68 -21.33 12.79
C ALA A 112 -10.11 -22.24 11.69
N GLY A 113 -9.36 -23.29 12.05
CA GLY A 113 -8.72 -24.21 11.11
C GLY A 113 -7.39 -23.71 10.54
N HIS A 114 -6.87 -22.56 10.98
CA HIS A 114 -5.60 -22.05 10.52
C HIS A 114 -4.44 -22.94 11.00
N LEU A 115 -3.46 -23.13 10.13
CA LEU A 115 -2.21 -23.82 10.46
C LEU A 115 -1.31 -22.93 11.30
N ILE A 116 -0.80 -23.43 12.42
CA ILE A 116 0.14 -22.74 13.28
C ILE A 116 1.49 -23.44 13.19
N ALA A 117 2.44 -22.84 12.49
CA ALA A 117 3.80 -23.31 12.41
C ALA A 117 4.74 -22.43 13.25
N VAL A 118 5.57 -23.08 14.08
CA VAL A 118 6.62 -22.42 14.86
C VAL A 118 7.95 -22.78 14.25
N VAL A 119 8.62 -21.76 13.68
CA VAL A 119 9.88 -21.91 12.94
C VAL A 119 11.00 -21.24 13.73
N PRO A 120 12.03 -21.99 14.18
CA PRO A 120 13.20 -21.37 14.77
C PRO A 120 13.96 -20.56 13.73
N ILE A 121 14.14 -19.26 14.00
CA ILE A 121 14.95 -18.35 13.18
C ILE A 121 16.14 -17.91 14.04
N ILE A 122 17.34 -18.11 13.54
CA ILE A 122 18.56 -17.73 14.23
C ILE A 122 19.29 -16.63 13.47
N THR A 123 19.96 -15.76 14.20
CA THR A 123 20.72 -14.61 13.67
C THR A 123 22.22 -14.86 13.63
N SER A 124 22.61 -16.11 13.72
CA SER A 124 23.99 -16.60 13.63
C SER A 124 24.06 -17.72 12.59
N ASP A 125 25.24 -18.32 12.46
CA ASP A 125 25.42 -19.50 11.60
C ASP A 125 24.47 -20.63 12.01
N LYS A 126 24.02 -21.40 11.01
CA LYS A 126 23.00 -22.42 11.17
C LYS A 126 23.38 -23.45 12.23
N GLN A 127 22.48 -23.69 13.17
CA GLN A 127 22.55 -24.72 14.16
C GLN A 127 21.25 -25.53 14.19
N GLY A 128 21.30 -26.79 13.83
CA GLY A 128 20.15 -27.70 13.89
C GLY A 128 19.05 -27.37 12.87
N ALA A 129 17.80 -27.67 13.24
CA ALA A 129 16.61 -27.44 12.41
C ALA A 129 16.08 -26.01 12.60
N SER A 130 16.73 -25.04 11.96
CA SER A 130 16.40 -23.60 12.03
C SER A 130 16.63 -22.92 10.69
N LEU A 131 16.05 -21.74 10.48
CA LEU A 131 16.40 -20.83 9.39
C LEU A 131 17.46 -19.83 9.88
N SER A 132 18.56 -19.68 9.14
CA SER A 132 19.66 -18.79 9.49
C SER A 132 19.63 -17.50 8.68
N ILE A 133 19.55 -16.36 9.37
CA ILE A 133 19.58 -15.00 8.77
C ILE A 133 20.66 -14.15 9.45
N PRO A 134 21.96 -14.39 9.17
CA PRO A 134 23.08 -13.79 9.92
C PRO A 134 23.31 -12.31 9.64
N PHE A 135 22.87 -11.78 8.50
CA PHE A 135 23.13 -10.41 8.06
C PHE A 135 21.86 -9.55 8.06
N ASP A 136 22.02 -8.25 8.28
CA ASP A 136 20.94 -7.29 8.17
C ASP A 136 20.40 -7.19 6.73
N GLY A 137 19.11 -7.01 6.60
CA GLY A 137 18.41 -6.81 5.32
C GLY A 137 17.09 -7.54 5.23
N VAL A 138 16.50 -7.47 4.05
CA VAL A 138 15.22 -8.11 3.72
C VAL A 138 15.46 -9.43 3.03
N TYR A 139 14.77 -10.48 3.50
CA TYR A 139 14.88 -11.84 3.00
C TYR A 139 13.52 -12.31 2.47
N PRO A 140 13.42 -12.70 1.19
CA PRO A 140 12.25 -13.41 0.70
C PRO A 140 12.12 -14.76 1.37
N LEU A 141 10.89 -15.14 1.70
CA LEU A 141 10.53 -16.43 2.29
C LEU A 141 9.38 -17.04 1.50
N THR A 142 9.63 -18.18 0.87
CA THR A 142 8.55 -18.96 0.24
C THR A 142 8.05 -19.99 1.24
N ILE A 143 6.74 -19.98 1.48
CA ILE A 143 6.05 -20.99 2.27
C ILE A 143 5.22 -21.80 1.29
N ARG A 144 5.40 -23.13 1.27
CA ARG A 144 4.70 -24.00 0.33
C ARG A 144 4.25 -25.31 0.97
N ILE A 145 3.18 -25.87 0.43
CA ILE A 145 2.74 -27.21 0.75
C ILE A 145 3.15 -28.13 -0.41
N VAL A 146 3.81 -29.23 -0.07
CA VAL A 146 4.35 -30.21 -1.02
C VAL A 146 3.68 -31.55 -0.75
N ASP A 147 3.13 -32.15 -1.79
CA ASP A 147 2.61 -33.50 -1.77
C ASP A 147 3.75 -34.49 -1.48
N SER A 148 3.58 -35.32 -0.50
CA SER A 148 4.64 -36.25 -0.06
C SER A 148 4.85 -37.43 -1.01
N GLU A 149 3.88 -37.77 -1.83
CA GLU A 149 3.93 -38.92 -2.77
C GLU A 149 4.55 -38.50 -4.11
N THR A 150 4.14 -37.35 -4.63
CA THR A 150 4.58 -36.87 -5.95
C THR A 150 5.77 -35.91 -5.86
N GLY A 151 5.97 -35.22 -4.73
CA GLY A 151 6.90 -34.13 -4.59
C GLY A 151 6.47 -32.83 -5.27
N GLU A 152 5.25 -32.77 -5.78
CA GLU A 152 4.71 -31.59 -6.44
C GLU A 152 4.29 -30.52 -5.43
N VAL A 153 4.39 -29.26 -5.83
CA VAL A 153 3.92 -28.13 -5.03
C VAL A 153 2.42 -27.99 -5.18
N VAL A 154 1.69 -28.23 -4.10
CA VAL A 154 0.24 -28.07 -4.05
C VAL A 154 -0.15 -26.61 -4.09
N THR A 155 0.52 -25.80 -3.28
CA THR A 155 0.33 -24.33 -3.23
C THR A 155 1.53 -23.66 -2.60
N SER A 156 1.71 -22.37 -2.87
CA SER A 156 2.81 -21.58 -2.30
C SER A 156 2.42 -20.14 -2.10
N VAL A 157 3.10 -19.48 -1.15
CA VAL A 157 3.00 -18.04 -0.92
C VAL A 157 4.40 -17.47 -0.68
N LEU A 158 4.72 -16.35 -1.34
CA LEU A 158 5.93 -15.57 -1.11
C LEU A 158 5.64 -14.46 -0.10
N THR A 159 6.53 -14.31 0.87
CA THR A 159 6.52 -13.23 1.86
C THR A 159 7.95 -12.76 2.17
N PHE A 160 8.09 -11.88 3.16
CA PHE A 160 9.38 -11.27 3.49
C PHE A 160 9.62 -11.24 4.99
N LEU A 161 10.89 -11.39 5.37
CA LEU A 161 11.41 -11.17 6.72
C LEU A 161 12.43 -10.04 6.69
N ASN A 162 12.48 -9.24 7.73
CA ASN A 162 13.47 -8.17 7.90
C ASN A 162 14.35 -8.49 9.09
N ARG A 163 15.67 -8.62 8.86
CA ARG A 163 16.68 -8.76 9.92
C ARG A 163 17.33 -7.41 10.19
N ARG A 164 17.38 -7.02 11.47
CA ARG A 164 18.12 -5.83 11.94
C ARG A 164 18.83 -6.14 13.25
N ASP A 165 20.11 -5.80 13.31
CA ASP A 165 20.86 -5.85 14.54
C ASP A 165 20.59 -4.59 15.37
N THR A 166 20.01 -4.77 16.56
CA THR A 166 19.71 -3.65 17.45
C THR A 166 20.96 -3.04 18.10
N LYS A 167 22.11 -3.70 18.00
CA LYS A 167 23.38 -3.22 18.54
C LYS A 167 24.14 -2.31 17.57
N LEU A 168 23.78 -2.36 16.28
CA LEU A 168 24.41 -1.51 15.27
C LEU A 168 23.62 -0.20 15.16
N GLU A 169 24.35 0.92 15.16
CA GLU A 169 23.74 2.20 14.85
C GLU A 169 23.24 2.18 13.41
N THR A 170 21.94 2.27 13.26
CA THR A 170 21.30 2.30 11.95
C THR A 170 21.00 3.76 11.60
N PRO A 171 21.46 4.26 10.43
CA PRO A 171 21.09 5.61 9.98
C PRO A 171 19.56 5.79 9.96
N VAL A 172 19.09 6.88 10.55
CA VAL A 172 17.66 7.17 10.64
C VAL A 172 17.24 8.06 9.48
N VAL A 173 16.29 7.56 8.69
CA VAL A 173 15.73 8.27 7.55
C VAL A 173 14.35 8.82 7.91
N PRO A 174 14.06 10.10 7.64
CA PRO A 174 12.72 10.65 7.78
C PRO A 174 11.70 9.90 6.90
N PHE A 175 10.60 9.47 7.52
CA PHE A 175 9.53 8.76 6.84
C PHE A 175 8.18 9.40 7.11
N SER A 176 7.42 9.66 6.07
CA SER A 176 6.12 10.32 6.18
C SER A 176 5.01 9.46 5.59
N THR A 177 3.89 9.39 6.30
CA THR A 177 2.67 8.78 5.78
C THR A 177 1.69 9.87 5.38
N VAL A 178 1.23 9.82 4.14
CA VAL A 178 0.15 10.66 3.63
C VAL A 178 -1.14 9.88 3.67
N VAL A 179 -2.12 10.42 4.35
CA VAL A 179 -3.49 9.89 4.36
C VAL A 179 -4.33 10.76 3.46
N SER A 180 -4.92 10.19 2.43
CA SER A 180 -5.79 10.91 1.50
C SER A 180 -7.21 10.34 1.53
N LEU A 181 -8.17 11.17 1.88
CA LEU A 181 -9.60 10.86 1.83
C LEU A 181 -10.26 11.75 0.79
N THR A 182 -10.51 11.17 -0.36
CA THR A 182 -11.26 11.77 -1.47
C THR A 182 -12.44 10.87 -1.83
N GLY A 183 -13.44 11.42 -2.46
CA GLY A 183 -14.61 10.64 -2.87
C GLY A 183 -15.40 11.36 -3.97
N PRO A 184 -16.41 10.72 -4.53
CA PRO A 184 -17.34 11.38 -5.46
C PRO A 184 -18.04 12.54 -4.76
N ALA A 185 -18.45 13.54 -5.55
CA ALA A 185 -19.23 14.65 -5.04
C ALA A 185 -20.52 14.13 -4.37
N SER A 186 -20.75 14.58 -3.14
CA SER A 186 -21.93 14.23 -2.34
C SER A 186 -23.02 15.31 -2.38
N LEU A 187 -22.64 16.55 -2.73
CA LEU A 187 -23.56 17.66 -2.87
C LEU A 187 -24.34 17.55 -4.18
N THR A 188 -25.65 17.46 -4.06
CA THR A 188 -26.58 17.40 -5.18
C THR A 188 -26.97 18.80 -5.67
N THR A 189 -27.61 18.89 -6.84
CA THR A 189 -27.99 20.17 -7.45
C THR A 189 -29.05 20.94 -6.66
N ASP A 190 -29.80 20.26 -5.80
CA ASP A 190 -30.78 20.87 -4.89
C ASP A 190 -30.19 21.34 -3.56
N GLY A 191 -28.84 21.17 -3.39
CA GLY A 191 -28.13 21.60 -2.20
C GLY A 191 -28.16 20.60 -1.05
N THR A 192 -28.67 19.39 -1.25
CA THR A 192 -28.63 18.31 -0.25
C THR A 192 -27.38 17.48 -0.39
N TYR A 193 -27.02 16.73 0.67
CA TYR A 193 -25.87 15.80 0.64
C TYR A 193 -26.37 14.36 0.58
N VAL A 194 -25.79 13.58 -0.34
CA VAL A 194 -26.02 12.13 -0.45
C VAL A 194 -24.71 11.40 -0.13
N ILE A 195 -24.60 10.84 1.07
CA ILE A 195 -23.43 10.12 1.53
C ILE A 195 -23.55 8.67 1.09
N THR A 196 -22.58 8.19 0.30
CA THR A 196 -22.51 6.79 -0.11
C THR A 196 -22.01 5.89 1.03
N GLU A 197 -22.34 4.60 0.97
CA GLU A 197 -21.82 3.62 1.91
C GLU A 197 -20.28 3.53 1.84
N ASN A 198 -19.69 3.62 0.65
CA ASN A 198 -18.25 3.65 0.48
C ASN A 198 -17.61 4.85 1.21
N SER A 199 -18.24 6.03 1.18
CA SER A 199 -17.76 7.20 1.91
C SER A 199 -17.86 6.98 3.43
N ARG A 200 -18.93 6.34 3.93
CA ARG A 200 -19.06 5.98 5.35
C ARG A 200 -17.98 5.02 5.78
N ASN A 201 -17.76 3.96 5.01
CA ASN A 201 -16.72 2.98 5.27
C ASN A 201 -15.32 3.61 5.27
N ALA A 202 -15.03 4.51 4.33
CA ALA A 202 -13.76 5.20 4.24
C ALA A 202 -13.51 6.10 5.47
N VAL A 203 -14.52 6.89 5.89
CA VAL A 203 -14.43 7.75 7.08
C VAL A 203 -14.33 6.91 8.35
N THR A 204 -15.07 5.81 8.48
CA THR A 204 -14.99 4.89 9.63
C THR A 204 -13.57 4.35 9.78
N ARG A 205 -12.96 3.85 8.72
CA ARG A 205 -11.59 3.34 8.76
C ARG A 205 -10.56 4.43 9.05
N LEU A 206 -10.76 5.64 8.55
CA LEU A 206 -9.91 6.77 8.91
C LEU A 206 -9.98 7.06 10.41
N VAL A 207 -11.17 7.05 11.00
CA VAL A 207 -11.40 7.21 12.45
C VAL A 207 -10.68 6.11 13.22
N GLU A 208 -10.83 4.85 12.84
CA GLU A 208 -10.16 3.71 13.48
C GLU A 208 -8.64 3.82 13.39
N PHE A 209 -8.12 4.22 12.22
CA PHE A 209 -6.70 4.47 12.04
C PHE A 209 -6.20 5.57 12.97
N LEU A 210 -6.81 6.74 12.92
CA LEU A 210 -6.39 7.90 13.74
C LEU A 210 -6.53 7.66 15.23
N ALA A 211 -7.48 6.82 15.67
CA ALA A 211 -7.64 6.44 17.07
C ALA A 211 -6.47 5.59 17.59
N THR A 212 -5.89 4.77 16.74
CA THR A 212 -4.82 3.82 17.09
C THR A 212 -3.43 4.27 16.71
N PHE A 213 -3.28 5.09 15.67
CA PHE A 213 -2.01 5.55 15.16
C PHE A 213 -1.62 6.91 15.76
N ARG A 214 -0.57 6.91 16.61
CA ARG A 214 -0.12 8.10 17.35
C ARG A 214 1.01 8.86 16.68
N SER A 215 1.70 8.23 15.73
CA SER A 215 2.80 8.89 15.01
C SER A 215 2.29 10.03 14.13
N PRO A 216 3.15 11.01 13.78
CA PRO A 216 2.80 12.06 12.86
C PRO A 216 2.34 11.51 11.50
N VAL A 217 1.32 12.10 10.92
CA VAL A 217 0.81 11.80 9.58
C VAL A 217 0.40 13.10 8.89
N THR A 218 0.61 13.17 7.60
CA THR A 218 0.07 14.23 6.75
C THR A 218 -1.32 13.81 6.28
N ILE A 219 -2.31 14.65 6.50
CA ILE A 219 -3.71 14.34 6.23
C ILE A 219 -4.23 15.26 5.14
N SER A 220 -4.90 14.69 4.13
CA SER A 220 -5.69 15.41 3.15
C SER A 220 -7.10 14.86 3.18
N ILE A 221 -8.06 15.72 3.48
CA ILE A 221 -9.47 15.35 3.48
C ILE A 221 -10.23 16.36 2.62
N GLN A 222 -10.99 15.86 1.67
CA GLN A 222 -11.86 16.69 0.85
C GLN A 222 -12.90 17.42 1.73
N PRO A 223 -12.94 18.76 1.71
CA PRO A 223 -13.83 19.55 2.59
C PRO A 223 -15.30 19.24 2.41
N GLU A 224 -15.74 18.87 1.20
CA GLU A 224 -17.11 18.45 0.92
C GLU A 224 -17.50 17.20 1.71
N ILE A 225 -16.59 16.21 1.86
CA ILE A 225 -16.87 15.01 2.67
C ILE A 225 -17.10 15.44 4.13
N ILE A 226 -16.28 16.32 4.68
CA ILE A 226 -16.48 16.81 6.04
C ILE A 226 -17.83 17.53 6.17
N ALA A 227 -18.18 18.36 5.18
CA ALA A 227 -19.45 19.07 5.18
C ALA A 227 -20.64 18.11 5.10
N SER A 228 -20.56 17.07 4.25
CA SER A 228 -21.64 16.11 4.09
C SER A 228 -21.96 15.37 5.40
N PHE A 229 -20.94 14.93 6.13
CA PHE A 229 -21.12 14.28 7.43
C PHE A 229 -21.59 15.24 8.52
N ALA A 230 -21.04 16.47 8.55
CA ALA A 230 -21.43 17.47 9.53
C ALA A 230 -22.89 17.94 9.40
N TYR A 231 -23.44 17.91 8.17
CA TYR A 231 -24.80 18.33 7.87
C TYR A 231 -25.74 17.17 7.53
N SER A 232 -25.31 15.94 7.75
CA SER A 232 -26.17 14.77 7.55
C SER A 232 -27.36 14.79 8.48
N SER A 233 -28.52 14.36 7.98
CA SER A 233 -29.71 14.12 8.78
C SER A 233 -29.66 12.83 9.60
N LEU A 234 -28.69 11.94 9.34
CA LEU A 234 -28.53 10.68 10.03
C LEU A 234 -27.66 10.84 11.28
N PRO A 235 -28.16 10.52 12.47
CA PRO A 235 -27.37 10.67 13.72
C PRO A 235 -26.02 9.91 13.71
N ALA A 236 -25.98 8.74 13.06
CA ALA A 236 -24.76 7.95 12.95
C ALA A 236 -23.65 8.68 12.15
N ASP A 237 -23.99 9.40 11.09
CA ASP A 237 -23.05 10.18 10.30
C ASP A 237 -22.50 11.37 11.11
N VAL A 238 -23.37 12.05 11.88
CA VAL A 238 -22.98 13.16 12.75
C VAL A 238 -22.09 12.68 13.91
N GLU A 239 -22.36 11.49 14.45
CA GLU A 239 -21.49 10.88 15.45
C GLU A 239 -20.11 10.56 14.88
N LEU A 240 -20.05 9.99 13.67
CA LEU A 240 -18.82 9.68 12.98
C LEU A 240 -18.00 10.95 12.67
N TYR A 241 -18.66 12.02 12.21
CA TYR A 241 -18.04 13.34 12.05
C TYR A 241 -17.47 13.86 13.39
N THR A 242 -18.22 13.74 14.47
CA THR A 242 -17.76 14.21 15.79
C THR A 242 -16.50 13.49 16.25
N LYS A 243 -16.47 12.16 16.10
CA LYS A 243 -15.28 11.34 16.38
C LYS A 243 -14.08 11.76 15.52
N LEU A 244 -14.30 11.93 14.20
CA LEU A 244 -13.25 12.36 13.28
C LEU A 244 -12.71 13.74 13.65
N ARG A 245 -13.58 14.72 13.88
CA ARG A 245 -13.22 16.08 14.29
C ARG A 245 -12.34 16.08 15.56
N ASP A 246 -12.71 15.29 16.56
CA ASP A 246 -11.98 15.25 17.83
C ASP A 246 -10.60 14.58 17.68
N LEU A 247 -10.47 13.57 16.79
CA LEU A 247 -9.20 12.93 16.47
C LEU A 247 -8.28 13.79 15.58
N LEU A 248 -8.86 14.72 14.83
CA LEU A 248 -8.10 15.65 13.98
C LEU A 248 -7.60 16.88 14.75
N ARG A 249 -8.12 17.15 15.94
CA ARG A 249 -7.70 18.30 16.75
C ARG A 249 -6.19 18.28 17.01
N GLY A 250 -5.52 19.41 16.72
CA GLY A 250 -4.07 19.57 16.86
C GLY A 250 -3.25 18.93 15.74
N ARG A 251 -3.89 18.34 14.73
CA ARG A 251 -3.20 17.79 13.56
C ARG A 251 -3.11 18.80 12.42
N THR A 252 -2.17 18.57 11.51
CA THR A 252 -2.01 19.34 10.28
C THR A 252 -2.78 18.66 9.14
N ILE A 253 -3.59 19.47 8.42
CA ILE A 253 -4.35 19.03 7.24
C ILE A 253 -3.88 19.83 6.04
N VAL A 254 -3.58 19.14 4.94
CA VAL A 254 -3.26 19.78 3.65
C VAL A 254 -4.51 20.38 3.06
N ASN A 255 -4.43 21.64 2.66
CA ASN A 255 -5.53 22.32 2.00
C ASN A 255 -5.84 21.71 0.64
N THR A 256 -7.12 21.61 0.30
CA THR A 256 -7.59 21.11 -0.99
C THR A 256 -8.83 21.89 -1.44
N THR A 257 -9.21 21.76 -2.70
CA THR A 257 -10.44 22.34 -3.22
C THR A 257 -11.67 21.75 -2.52
N PHE A 258 -12.76 22.47 -2.47
CA PHE A 258 -14.00 22.02 -1.79
C PHE A 258 -14.49 20.68 -2.38
N THR A 259 -14.61 20.61 -3.70
CA THR A 259 -14.85 19.37 -4.46
C THR A 259 -13.55 18.92 -5.15
N PRO A 260 -13.40 17.64 -5.53
CA PRO A 260 -12.26 17.20 -6.30
C PRO A 260 -12.10 18.03 -7.57
N SER A 261 -10.93 18.62 -7.77
CA SER A 261 -10.67 19.51 -8.90
C SER A 261 -9.29 19.21 -9.48
N ASN A 262 -9.25 19.01 -10.80
CA ASN A 262 -8.02 18.80 -11.54
C ASN A 262 -7.43 20.15 -12.00
N PRO A 263 -6.27 20.59 -11.50
CA PRO A 263 -5.69 21.87 -11.88
C PRO A 263 -5.34 21.97 -13.38
N SER A 264 -5.06 20.84 -14.06
CA SER A 264 -4.82 20.82 -15.50
C SER A 264 -6.07 21.18 -16.29
N LEU A 265 -7.22 20.69 -15.86
CA LEU A 265 -8.51 21.03 -16.48
C LEU A 265 -8.82 22.53 -16.31
N PHE A 266 -8.64 23.08 -15.11
CA PHE A 266 -8.82 24.50 -14.85
C PHE A 266 -7.85 25.38 -15.66
N ALA A 267 -6.59 24.93 -15.82
CA ALA A 267 -5.63 25.60 -16.68
C ALA A 267 -6.06 25.60 -18.15
N ALA A 268 -6.49 24.45 -18.69
CA ALA A 268 -6.93 24.31 -20.06
C ALA A 268 -8.16 25.18 -20.38
N MET A 269 -9.05 25.37 -19.40
CA MET A 269 -10.25 26.21 -19.52
C MET A 269 -10.02 27.69 -19.18
N ASN A 270 -8.79 28.11 -18.83
CA ASN A 270 -8.45 29.45 -18.34
C ASN A 270 -9.23 29.86 -17.07
N LEU A 271 -9.54 28.91 -16.19
CA LEU A 271 -10.32 29.11 -14.96
C LEU A 271 -9.42 29.08 -13.71
N SER A 272 -8.24 29.68 -13.77
CA SER A 272 -7.30 29.71 -12.64
C SER A 272 -7.86 30.45 -11.41
N ALA A 273 -8.65 31.50 -11.62
CA ALA A 273 -9.28 32.25 -10.53
C ALA A 273 -10.33 31.42 -9.79
N GLU A 274 -11.09 30.60 -10.51
CA GLU A 274 -12.08 29.68 -9.98
C GLU A 274 -11.42 28.55 -9.18
N PHE A 275 -10.30 28.04 -9.64
CA PHE A 275 -9.51 27.07 -8.89
C PHE A 275 -9.05 27.65 -7.53
N VAL A 276 -8.52 28.88 -7.52
CA VAL A 276 -8.13 29.59 -6.29
C VAL A 276 -9.34 29.84 -5.39
N ALA A 277 -10.49 30.18 -5.97
CA ALA A 277 -11.74 30.35 -5.21
C ALA A 277 -12.21 29.05 -4.56
N GLN A 278 -12.09 27.90 -5.25
CA GLN A 278 -12.39 26.57 -4.71
C GLN A 278 -11.45 26.19 -3.56
N LEU A 279 -10.16 26.49 -3.66
CA LEU A 279 -9.18 26.29 -2.58
C LEU A 279 -9.54 27.10 -1.34
N ARG A 280 -9.87 28.40 -1.51
CA ARG A 280 -10.28 29.28 -0.40
C ARG A 280 -11.57 28.82 0.25
N PHE A 281 -12.53 28.35 -0.56
CA PHE A 281 -13.79 27.83 -0.04
C PHE A 281 -13.56 26.54 0.74
N GLY A 282 -12.70 25.63 0.24
CA GLY A 282 -12.30 24.42 0.94
C GLY A 282 -11.65 24.75 2.31
N GLU A 283 -10.69 25.67 2.33
CA GLU A 283 -10.03 26.11 3.55
C GLU A 283 -11.01 26.70 4.57
N LYS A 284 -11.92 27.59 4.11
CA LYS A 284 -12.95 28.19 4.96
C LYS A 284 -13.85 27.13 5.57
N THR A 285 -14.19 26.10 4.80
CA THR A 285 -15.02 24.98 5.25
C THR A 285 -14.29 24.15 6.31
N LEU A 286 -13.02 23.77 6.07
CA LEU A 286 -12.24 23.03 7.04
C LEU A 286 -12.06 23.82 8.35
N ASN A 287 -11.70 25.09 8.29
CA ASN A 287 -11.54 25.94 9.48
C ASN A 287 -12.82 26.04 10.31
N ARG A 288 -13.99 26.12 9.64
CA ARG A 288 -15.28 26.19 10.31
C ARG A 288 -15.69 24.86 10.96
N LEU A 289 -15.48 23.75 10.26
CA LEU A 289 -15.97 22.43 10.67
C LEU A 289 -14.98 21.65 11.51
N LEU A 290 -13.68 21.93 11.40
CA LEU A 290 -12.62 21.27 12.14
C LEU A 290 -11.84 22.28 13.00
N PRO A 291 -12.44 22.82 14.07
CA PRO A 291 -11.74 23.78 14.93
C PRO A 291 -10.55 23.12 15.62
N GLY A 292 -9.41 23.83 15.64
CA GLY A 292 -8.18 23.35 16.28
C GLY A 292 -7.27 22.51 15.39
N VAL A 293 -7.53 22.42 14.07
CA VAL A 293 -6.59 21.90 13.09
C VAL A 293 -5.72 23.02 12.53
N THR A 294 -4.52 22.66 12.06
CA THR A 294 -3.66 23.55 11.30
C THR A 294 -3.80 23.26 9.81
N ILE A 295 -4.19 24.27 9.02
CA ILE A 295 -4.31 24.10 7.57
C ILE A 295 -3.01 24.46 6.88
N GLN A 296 -2.41 23.50 6.20
CA GLN A 296 -1.20 23.69 5.38
C GLN A 296 -1.60 24.14 3.98
N ARG A 297 -1.25 25.36 3.64
CA ARG A 297 -1.69 26.04 2.40
C ARG A 297 -0.73 25.87 1.22
N HIS A 298 0.51 25.52 1.49
CA HIS A 298 1.59 25.56 0.48
C HIS A 298 1.86 24.20 -0.17
N THR A 299 1.07 23.18 0.19
CA THR A 299 1.20 21.82 -0.36
C THR A 299 -0.07 21.44 -1.11
N TRP A 300 0.11 20.84 -2.28
CA TRP A 300 -0.97 20.21 -3.06
C TRP A 300 -0.73 18.72 -3.18
N ILE A 301 -1.78 17.92 -3.02
CA ILE A 301 -1.72 16.48 -3.29
C ILE A 301 -2.37 16.23 -4.65
N ALA A 302 -1.58 15.80 -5.61
CA ALA A 302 -2.02 15.52 -6.96
C ALA A 302 -2.51 14.08 -7.07
N THR A 303 -3.80 13.91 -7.31
CA THR A 303 -4.43 12.61 -7.60
C THR A 303 -4.39 12.27 -9.08
N ASP A 304 -4.26 13.29 -9.93
CA ASP A 304 -4.29 13.20 -11.37
C ASP A 304 -3.04 13.82 -11.99
N ASN A 305 -2.91 13.63 -13.29
CA ASN A 305 -1.83 14.19 -14.08
C ASN A 305 -1.77 15.71 -13.94
N ILE A 306 -0.57 16.22 -13.66
CA ILE A 306 -0.27 17.65 -13.63
C ILE A 306 0.61 17.97 -14.84
N ASP A 307 0.16 18.89 -15.67
CA ASP A 307 0.92 19.45 -16.80
C ASP A 307 1.60 20.80 -16.43
N PRO A 308 2.50 21.34 -17.25
CA PRO A 308 3.13 22.62 -16.99
C PRO A 308 2.15 23.80 -16.77
N PRO A 309 1.03 23.93 -17.52
CA PRO A 309 0.02 24.93 -17.23
C PRO A 309 -0.61 24.78 -15.83
N ALA A 310 -0.91 23.54 -15.41
CA ALA A 310 -1.44 23.27 -14.08
C ALA A 310 -0.46 23.69 -12.96
N MET A 311 0.85 23.50 -13.17
CA MET A 311 1.87 23.97 -12.24
C MET A 311 1.83 25.50 -12.08
N SER A 312 1.55 26.23 -13.17
CA SER A 312 1.37 27.69 -13.10
C SER A 312 0.13 28.10 -12.31
N VAL A 313 -0.98 27.34 -12.44
CA VAL A 313 -2.19 27.54 -11.63
C VAL A 313 -1.90 27.28 -10.15
N LEU A 314 -1.25 26.17 -9.81
CA LEU A 314 -0.88 25.84 -8.45
C LEU A 314 0.04 26.91 -7.84
N LYS A 315 1.02 27.38 -8.58
CA LYS A 315 1.91 28.46 -8.15
C LYS A 315 1.15 29.77 -7.90
N SER A 316 0.22 30.15 -8.79
CA SER A 316 -0.61 31.34 -8.60
C SER A 316 -1.50 31.24 -7.34
N ALA A 317 -1.82 30.02 -6.92
CA ALA A 317 -2.52 29.72 -5.68
C ALA A 317 -1.62 29.72 -4.43
N GLY A 318 -0.30 29.93 -4.59
CA GLY A 318 0.68 29.95 -3.49
C GLY A 318 1.19 28.56 -3.11
N ILE A 319 1.00 27.54 -3.96
CA ILE A 319 1.52 26.20 -3.74
C ILE A 319 3.01 26.17 -4.07
N THR A 320 3.82 25.71 -3.13
CA THR A 320 5.28 25.56 -3.26
C THR A 320 5.76 24.12 -3.23
N SER A 321 4.86 23.20 -2.88
CA SER A 321 5.15 21.76 -2.77
C SER A 321 4.02 20.95 -3.39
N VAL A 322 4.34 19.93 -4.17
CA VAL A 322 3.37 18.99 -4.73
C VAL A 322 3.74 17.58 -4.33
N ILE A 323 2.78 16.85 -3.79
CA ILE A 323 2.88 15.41 -3.53
C ILE A 323 2.17 14.69 -4.68
N LEU A 324 2.92 13.91 -5.45
CA LEU A 324 2.37 13.13 -6.57
C LEU A 324 1.87 11.77 -6.04
N LEU A 325 0.58 11.53 -6.13
CA LEU A 325 0.08 10.17 -5.90
C LEU A 325 0.50 9.22 -7.05
N PRO A 326 0.47 7.91 -6.82
CA PRO A 326 0.87 6.94 -7.82
C PRO A 326 0.21 7.10 -9.19
N SER A 327 -1.08 7.45 -9.21
CA SER A 327 -1.83 7.75 -10.43
C SER A 327 -1.27 8.92 -11.24
N ALA A 328 -0.65 9.90 -10.56
CA ALA A 328 -0.03 11.08 -11.17
C ALA A 328 1.45 10.86 -11.55
N GLN A 329 2.05 9.75 -11.15
CA GLN A 329 3.49 9.50 -11.35
C GLN A 329 3.85 9.06 -12.78
N SER A 330 2.90 8.58 -13.57
CA SER A 330 3.14 8.12 -14.96
C SER A 330 3.70 9.21 -15.89
N LEU A 331 3.68 10.46 -15.47
CA LEU A 331 4.20 11.60 -16.22
C LEU A 331 5.64 11.95 -15.88
N VAL A 332 6.24 11.31 -14.89
CA VAL A 332 7.63 11.59 -14.54
C VAL A 332 8.53 10.71 -15.40
N THR A 333 9.36 11.35 -16.23
CA THR A 333 10.16 10.71 -17.28
C THR A 333 11.36 9.89 -16.76
N SER A 334 11.56 9.78 -15.45
CA SER A 334 12.68 9.05 -14.87
C SER A 334 12.24 8.25 -13.64
N GLU A 335 12.31 6.91 -13.74
CA GLU A 335 12.00 6.00 -12.60
C GLU A 335 12.90 6.27 -11.38
N ARG A 336 14.20 6.58 -11.59
CA ARG A 336 15.10 7.00 -10.52
C ARG A 336 14.65 8.30 -9.85
N ALA A 337 13.90 9.13 -10.57
CA ALA A 337 13.36 10.36 -10.02
C ALA A 337 12.27 10.12 -8.97
N LEU A 338 11.62 8.97 -8.98
CA LEU A 338 10.49 8.65 -8.12
C LEU A 338 10.90 8.08 -6.76
N SER A 339 12.14 7.62 -6.61
CA SER A 339 12.63 7.04 -5.36
C SER A 339 13.10 8.07 -4.33
N LEU A 340 13.38 9.30 -4.76
CA LEU A 340 13.79 10.37 -3.85
C LEU A 340 12.61 11.31 -3.60
N LEU A 341 12.14 11.39 -2.38
CA LEU A 341 11.20 12.41 -1.96
C LEU A 341 11.88 13.79 -2.00
N GLY A 342 11.29 14.72 -2.71
CA GLY A 342 11.76 16.10 -2.74
C GLY A 342 12.65 16.40 -3.93
N ARG A 343 12.04 16.53 -5.10
CA ARG A 343 12.69 17.10 -6.28
C ARG A 343 12.06 18.43 -6.64
N ALA A 344 12.88 19.30 -7.22
CA ALA A 344 12.41 20.56 -7.77
C ALA A 344 12.06 20.39 -9.24
N THR A 345 10.92 20.94 -9.64
CA THR A 345 10.62 21.16 -11.07
C THR A 345 10.73 22.65 -11.36
N LYS A 346 11.34 22.96 -12.50
CA LYS A 346 11.44 24.35 -12.93
C LYS A 346 10.17 24.71 -13.72
N THR A 347 9.43 25.67 -13.19
CA THR A 347 8.28 26.29 -13.85
C THR A 347 8.61 27.77 -14.05
N GLY A 348 9.16 28.13 -15.21
CA GLY A 348 9.79 29.42 -15.41
C GLY A 348 11.09 29.54 -14.58
N ASP A 349 11.27 30.62 -13.83
CA ASP A 349 12.45 30.85 -12.99
C ASP A 349 12.30 30.39 -11.54
N GLU A 350 11.14 29.82 -11.17
CA GLU A 350 10.89 29.36 -9.81
C GLU A 350 10.76 27.83 -9.70
N LEU A 351 11.21 27.31 -8.56
CA LEU A 351 11.20 25.92 -8.22
C LEU A 351 9.95 25.55 -7.40
N ILE A 352 9.26 24.48 -7.78
CA ILE A 352 8.25 23.83 -6.96
C ILE A 352 8.81 22.48 -6.51
N SER A 353 8.76 22.22 -5.22
CA SER A 353 9.15 20.92 -4.68
C SER A 353 8.13 19.86 -5.06
N VAL A 354 8.60 18.81 -5.72
CA VAL A 354 7.78 17.64 -6.06
C VAL A 354 8.17 16.50 -5.15
N ILE A 355 7.19 15.97 -4.43
CA ILE A 355 7.35 14.84 -3.53
C ILE A 355 6.63 13.66 -4.15
N SER A 356 7.36 12.59 -4.41
CA SER A 356 6.79 11.35 -4.95
C SER A 356 6.89 10.26 -3.90
N PRO A 357 5.77 9.90 -3.24
CA PRO A 357 5.75 8.74 -2.36
C PRO A 357 6.02 7.46 -3.15
N LEU A 358 6.66 6.50 -2.50
CA LEU A 358 6.96 5.22 -3.14
C LEU A 358 5.70 4.50 -3.61
N ASN A 359 5.78 3.98 -4.82
CA ASN A 359 4.68 3.37 -5.53
C ASN A 359 4.67 1.84 -5.32
N GLY A 360 4.82 1.39 -4.06
CA GLY A 360 4.87 -0.04 -3.74
C GLY A 360 3.56 -0.79 -3.97
N VAL A 361 2.45 -0.05 -4.08
CA VAL A 361 1.11 -0.64 -4.01
C VAL A 361 0.41 -0.74 -5.37
N THR A 362 0.70 0.15 -6.31
CA THR A 362 -0.11 0.30 -7.53
C THR A 362 0.23 -0.64 -8.68
N GLN A 363 1.35 -1.35 -8.62
CA GLN A 363 1.74 -2.27 -9.70
C GLN A 363 1.33 -3.73 -9.49
N ILE A 364 0.53 -4.04 -8.47
CA ILE A 364 -0.01 -5.38 -8.35
C ILE A 364 -1.16 -5.52 -9.36
N LYS A 365 -0.80 -5.76 -10.62
CA LYS A 365 -1.75 -5.96 -11.74
C LYS A 365 -2.75 -7.11 -11.52
N ASN A 366 -2.53 -7.95 -10.51
CA ASN A 366 -3.35 -9.12 -10.17
C ASN A 366 -3.58 -9.29 -8.66
N ALA A 367 -3.52 -8.22 -7.87
CA ALA A 367 -3.86 -8.33 -6.45
C ALA A 367 -5.35 -8.61 -6.31
N GLN A 368 -5.67 -9.87 -6.08
CA GLN A 368 -6.98 -10.22 -5.57
C GLN A 368 -7.19 -9.47 -4.23
N PRO A 369 -8.42 -9.02 -3.92
CA PRO A 369 -8.71 -8.25 -2.70
C PRO A 369 -8.45 -9.03 -1.41
N GLU A 370 -8.09 -10.28 -1.52
CA GLU A 370 -7.86 -11.21 -0.44
C GLU A 370 -6.37 -11.31 -0.12
N GLY A 371 -5.91 -10.65 0.93
CA GLY A 371 -4.53 -10.77 1.41
C GLY A 371 -3.89 -9.46 1.79
N SER A 372 -4.61 -8.61 2.52
CA SER A 372 -4.06 -7.35 3.06
C SER A 372 -2.75 -7.57 3.84
N GLU A 373 -2.60 -8.72 4.49
CA GLU A 373 -1.39 -9.06 5.25
C GLU A 373 -0.16 -9.25 4.35
N ARG A 374 -0.28 -10.04 3.28
CA ARG A 374 0.82 -10.22 2.31
C ARG A 374 1.26 -8.89 1.71
N LEU A 375 0.29 -8.04 1.34
CA LEU A 375 0.55 -6.72 0.81
C LEU A 375 1.24 -5.82 1.85
N THR A 376 0.85 -5.90 3.11
CA THR A 376 1.48 -5.22 4.24
C THR A 376 2.98 -5.52 4.31
N TYR A 377 3.35 -6.80 4.31
CA TYR A 377 4.75 -7.22 4.37
C TYR A 377 5.52 -6.85 3.10
N LYS A 378 4.90 -6.94 1.92
CA LYS A 378 5.49 -6.51 0.66
C LYS A 378 5.84 -5.02 0.69
N ILE A 379 4.90 -4.15 1.09
CA ILE A 379 5.10 -2.70 1.19
C ILE A 379 6.22 -2.38 2.19
N ALA A 380 6.15 -2.95 3.40
CA ALA A 380 7.17 -2.71 4.42
C ALA A 380 8.57 -3.15 3.95
N ALA A 381 8.65 -4.30 3.30
CA ALA A 381 9.89 -4.84 2.74
C ALA A 381 10.46 -3.96 1.63
N GLU A 382 9.63 -3.50 0.68
CA GLU A 382 10.05 -2.61 -0.41
C GLU A 382 10.63 -1.31 0.14
N LEU A 383 9.97 -0.69 1.13
CA LEU A 383 10.43 0.55 1.75
C LEU A 383 11.76 0.39 2.48
N LEU A 384 11.99 -0.76 3.12
CA LEU A 384 13.26 -1.06 3.77
C LEU A 384 14.39 -1.28 2.76
N VAL A 385 14.11 -2.02 1.69
CA VAL A 385 15.09 -2.24 0.61
C VAL A 385 15.46 -0.92 -0.06
N GLU A 386 14.45 -0.07 -0.36
CA GLU A 386 14.68 1.26 -0.93
C GLU A 386 15.54 2.14 -0.02
N ARG A 387 15.25 2.16 1.29
CA ARG A 387 16.08 2.88 2.25
C ARG A 387 17.53 2.43 2.20
N ASP A 388 17.75 1.11 2.22
CA ASP A 388 19.09 0.54 2.24
C ASP A 388 19.83 0.81 0.91
N ASP A 389 19.11 0.77 -0.21
CA ASP A 389 19.66 1.09 -1.53
C ASP A 389 20.08 2.57 -1.61
N LEU A 390 19.24 3.49 -1.16
CA LEU A 390 19.53 4.93 -1.11
C LEU A 390 20.75 5.22 -0.20
N LEU A 391 20.82 4.59 0.96
CA LEU A 391 21.95 4.76 1.88
C LEU A 391 23.26 4.17 1.31
N SER A 392 23.17 3.11 0.49
CA SER A 392 24.34 2.52 -0.16
C SER A 392 24.93 3.40 -1.27
N GLN A 393 24.15 4.36 -1.80
CA GLN A 393 24.56 5.32 -2.82
C GLN A 393 25.27 6.55 -2.26
N GLU A 394 25.78 6.48 -1.01
CA GLU A 394 26.48 7.58 -0.32
C GLU A 394 25.59 8.82 -0.09
N THR A 395 24.27 8.68 -0.20
CA THR A 395 23.33 9.76 0.08
C THR A 395 23.23 9.97 1.59
N LEU A 396 23.38 11.20 2.06
CA LEU A 396 23.25 11.50 3.48
C LEU A 396 21.84 11.19 3.98
N PRO A 397 21.68 10.54 5.14
CA PRO A 397 20.36 10.18 5.68
C PRO A 397 19.41 11.39 5.81
N THR A 398 19.95 12.59 6.04
CA THR A 398 19.17 13.83 6.14
C THR A 398 18.65 14.33 4.79
N GLU A 399 19.23 13.90 3.69
CA GLU A 399 18.79 14.24 2.33
C GLU A 399 17.74 13.26 1.81
N ILE A 400 17.66 12.07 2.40
CA ILE A 400 16.68 11.06 2.05
C ILE A 400 15.37 11.39 2.77
N LYS A 401 14.28 11.52 2.02
CA LYS A 401 12.93 11.65 2.56
C LYS A 401 12.08 10.59 1.90
N MET A 402 11.55 9.70 2.69
CA MET A 402 10.70 8.60 2.23
C MET A 402 9.27 8.79 2.68
N GLY A 403 8.34 8.19 1.97
CA GLY A 403 6.95 8.19 2.39
C GLY A 403 6.06 7.29 1.56
N VAL A 404 4.87 7.11 2.07
CA VAL A 404 3.84 6.28 1.45
C VAL A 404 2.50 6.99 1.52
N VAL A 405 1.61 6.69 0.58
CA VAL A 405 0.25 7.22 0.56
C VAL A 405 -0.74 6.12 0.92
N ALA A 406 -1.64 6.42 1.85
CA ALA A 406 -2.80 5.60 2.18
C ALA A 406 -4.08 6.23 1.58
N PRO A 407 -4.54 5.75 0.42
CA PRO A 407 -5.75 6.28 -0.23
C PRO A 407 -7.00 5.65 0.42
N PHE A 408 -7.68 6.37 1.29
CA PHE A 408 -8.82 5.82 2.04
C PHE A 408 -10.09 5.58 1.20
N HIS A 409 -10.13 6.04 -0.05
CA HIS A 409 -11.15 5.62 -1.02
C HIS A 409 -10.97 4.16 -1.50
N ASN A 410 -9.74 3.60 -1.40
CA ASN A 410 -9.45 2.19 -1.65
C ASN A 410 -9.16 1.49 -0.31
N LEU A 411 -10.15 0.80 0.22
CA LEU A 411 -10.11 0.25 1.57
C LEU A 411 -9.08 -0.88 1.75
N ALA A 412 -8.89 -1.72 0.74
CA ALA A 412 -7.92 -2.82 0.80
C ALA A 412 -6.48 -2.29 0.82
N GLU A 413 -6.20 -1.34 -0.07
CA GLU A 413 -4.90 -0.71 -0.20
C GLU A 413 -4.55 0.12 1.03
N SER A 414 -5.48 0.96 1.51
CA SER A 414 -5.25 1.77 2.70
C SER A 414 -4.98 0.93 3.95
N GLY A 415 -5.66 -0.19 4.11
CA GLY A 415 -5.44 -1.13 5.22
C GLY A 415 -4.02 -1.69 5.23
N ALA A 416 -3.52 -2.12 4.06
CA ALA A 416 -2.17 -2.64 3.92
C ALA A 416 -1.09 -1.56 4.16
N VAL A 417 -1.27 -0.35 3.60
CA VAL A 417 -0.36 0.78 3.80
C VAL A 417 -0.30 1.19 5.27
N VAL A 418 -1.45 1.27 5.94
CA VAL A 418 -1.54 1.59 7.38
C VAL A 418 -0.82 0.55 8.23
N SER A 419 -1.02 -0.72 7.94
CA SER A 419 -0.36 -1.82 8.65
C SER A 419 1.15 -1.81 8.39
N ALA A 420 1.59 -1.58 7.15
CA ALA A 420 3.00 -1.43 6.81
C ALA A 420 3.65 -0.23 7.52
N THR A 421 2.97 0.93 7.56
CA THR A 421 3.44 2.09 8.30
C THR A 421 3.62 1.78 9.80
N ARG A 422 2.69 1.02 10.37
CA ARG A 422 2.80 0.60 11.78
C ARG A 422 3.99 -0.33 12.00
N LEU A 423 4.24 -1.28 11.10
CA LEU A 423 5.42 -2.14 11.15
C LEU A 423 6.71 -1.31 11.07
N LEU A 424 6.77 -0.35 10.14
CA LEU A 424 7.94 0.51 9.96
C LEU A 424 8.18 1.43 11.15
N SER A 425 7.12 1.92 11.81
CA SER A 425 7.26 2.73 13.03
C SER A 425 7.89 1.97 14.20
N GLN A 426 7.84 0.64 14.16
CA GLN A 426 8.47 -0.26 15.13
C GLN A 426 9.84 -0.78 14.67
N THR A 427 10.26 -0.40 13.46
CA THR A 427 11.53 -0.86 12.87
C THR A 427 12.57 0.24 13.02
N SER A 428 13.77 -0.11 13.50
CA SER A 428 14.89 0.82 13.57
C SER A 428 15.24 1.37 12.19
N GLY A 429 15.63 2.63 12.13
CA GLY A 429 16.08 3.29 10.90
C GLY A 429 15.06 4.20 10.22
N PHE A 430 13.87 4.37 10.80
CA PHE A 430 12.90 5.38 10.36
C PHE A 430 12.53 6.34 11.50
N SER A 431 12.40 7.62 11.16
CA SER A 431 11.81 8.66 12.01
C SER A 431 10.49 9.09 11.40
N MET A 432 9.38 8.81 12.09
CA MET A 432 8.05 9.18 11.61
C MET A 432 7.84 10.69 11.70
N ASN A 433 7.59 11.33 10.56
CA ASN A 433 7.36 12.76 10.43
C ASN A 433 6.09 13.03 9.62
N ASP A 434 5.51 14.23 9.81
CA ASP A 434 4.57 14.76 8.83
C ASP A 434 5.36 15.48 7.70
N PHE A 435 4.70 15.73 6.57
CA PHE A 435 5.24 16.58 5.50
C PHE A 435 5.13 18.08 5.86
N GLY A 436 4.90 18.39 7.14
CA GLY A 436 4.78 19.73 7.65
C GLY A 436 6.10 20.47 7.58
N GLY A 437 6.14 21.53 6.82
CA GLY A 437 7.29 22.41 6.69
C GLY A 437 7.88 22.38 5.28
N THR A 438 8.58 23.44 4.97
CA THR A 438 9.27 23.67 3.70
C THR A 438 10.19 22.49 3.42
N VAL A 439 9.86 21.70 2.39
CA VAL A 439 10.82 20.75 1.84
C VAL A 439 11.97 21.59 1.31
N VAL A 440 13.08 21.62 2.02
CA VAL A 440 14.29 22.28 1.53
C VAL A 440 14.80 21.42 0.39
N VAL A 441 14.54 21.87 -0.83
CA VAL A 441 15.05 21.21 -2.03
C VAL A 441 16.53 21.54 -2.13
N ASN A 442 17.35 20.51 -2.08
CA ASN A 442 18.75 20.67 -2.43
C ASN A 442 18.83 21.04 -3.92
N PRO A 443 19.41 22.21 -4.29
CA PRO A 443 19.48 22.66 -5.68
C PRO A 443 20.30 21.73 -6.61
N ILE A 444 21.01 20.76 -6.05
CA ILE A 444 21.79 19.75 -6.79
C ILE A 444 20.88 18.63 -7.33
N THR A 445 19.64 18.51 -6.86
CA THR A 445 18.73 17.47 -7.31
C THR A 445 18.25 17.80 -8.74
N PRO A 446 18.37 16.88 -9.72
CA PRO A 446 17.97 17.17 -11.09
C PRO A 446 16.48 17.50 -11.16
N ALA A 447 16.15 18.53 -11.93
CA ALA A 447 14.77 18.96 -12.15
C ALA A 447 13.94 17.83 -12.77
N VAL A 448 12.75 17.63 -12.25
CA VAL A 448 11.76 16.71 -12.82
C VAL A 448 11.14 17.39 -14.03
N ALA A 449 11.26 16.79 -15.22
CA ALA A 449 10.57 17.26 -16.40
C ALA A 449 9.20 16.56 -16.49
N PHE A 450 8.13 17.34 -16.58
CA PHE A 450 6.80 16.80 -16.88
C PHE A 450 6.67 16.59 -18.38
N ALA A 451 6.17 15.43 -18.80
CA ALA A 451 5.87 15.17 -20.19
C ALA A 451 4.77 16.13 -20.70
N LYS A 452 4.95 16.72 -21.87
CA LYS A 452 3.88 17.44 -22.53
C LYS A 452 2.80 16.42 -22.91
N ASN A 453 1.64 16.49 -22.26
CA ASN A 453 0.50 15.72 -22.71
C ASN A 453 0.03 16.22 -24.07
N SER A 454 0.14 15.39 -25.09
CA SER A 454 -0.42 15.63 -26.43
C SER A 454 -1.89 15.18 -26.53
N THR A 455 -2.55 14.86 -25.44
CA THR A 455 -3.95 14.47 -25.46
C THR A 455 -4.81 15.74 -25.59
N SER A 456 -5.27 16.00 -26.82
CA SER A 456 -6.45 16.83 -27.05
C SER A 456 -7.61 16.23 -26.27
N PHE A 457 -8.16 16.96 -25.31
CA PHE A 457 -9.42 16.59 -24.70
C PHE A 457 -10.52 16.83 -25.73
N ASP A 458 -11.10 15.76 -26.27
CA ASP A 458 -12.36 15.83 -26.98
C ASP A 458 -13.44 16.15 -25.96
N ILE A 459 -13.91 17.40 -25.98
CA ILE A 459 -15.08 17.84 -25.23
C ILE A 459 -16.28 17.51 -26.11
N SER A 460 -16.83 16.32 -25.98
CA SER A 460 -18.16 15.98 -26.52
C SER A 460 -19.21 16.12 -25.45
#